data_81ff3e271edc83867687b1a0bc8e7e44
#
_entry.id   81ff3e271edc83867687b1a0bc8e7e44
#
_cell.length_a   1.000
_cell.length_b   1.000
_cell.length_c   1.000
_cell.angle_alpha   90.00
_cell.angle_beta   90.00
_cell.angle_gamma   90.00
#
_symmetry.space_group_name_H-M   'P 1'
#
loop_
_entity.id
_entity.type
_entity.pdbx_description
1 polymer ?
#
loop_
_entity_poly.entity_id
_entity_poly.type
_entity_poly.pdbx_seq_one_letter_code
_entity_poly.pdbx_strand_id
1 'polypeptide(L)'
;MEKNYQNEVAKILIDIESIKFSFKNPFRLTSGQKSPVYVDCRKIISHTKERNQILNYAEQYLKKNKISFEILAGGETAGIPYASFLAERLQKPMIYIR
;
A
#
# COMPACT_ATOMS: atom_id res chain seq x y z
N MET A 1 -5.24 8.11 22.55
CA MET A 1 -6.09 8.14 21.34
C MET A 1 -5.57 7.20 20.28
N GLU A 2 -6.44 6.36 19.78
CA GLU A 2 -6.03 5.46 18.70
C GLU A 2 -5.88 6.23 17.39
N LYS A 3 -4.81 5.94 16.68
CA LYS A 3 -4.58 6.51 15.38
C LYS A 3 -5.51 5.85 14.36
N ASN A 4 -6.18 6.65 13.55
CA ASN A 4 -7.00 6.12 12.48
C ASN A 4 -6.13 5.94 11.24
N TYR A 5 -5.52 4.77 11.13
CA TYR A 5 -4.61 4.46 10.02
C TYR A 5 -5.30 4.55 8.66
N GLN A 6 -6.57 4.15 8.59
CA GLN A 6 -7.31 4.17 7.33
C GLN A 6 -7.43 5.59 6.80
N ASN A 7 -7.81 6.53 7.65
CA ASN A 7 -7.93 7.93 7.24
C ASN A 7 -6.59 8.55 6.88
N GLU A 8 -5.55 8.24 7.66
CA GLU A 8 -4.21 8.76 7.40
C GLU A 8 -3.66 8.27 6.07
N VAL A 9 -3.80 6.97 5.78
CA VAL A 9 -3.33 6.39 4.52
C VAL A 9 -4.15 6.90 3.35
N ALA A 10 -5.48 7.00 3.50
CA ALA A 10 -6.33 7.53 2.44
C ALA A 10 -5.94 8.96 2.08
N LYS A 11 -5.63 9.79 3.08
CA LYS A 11 -5.18 11.16 2.87
C LYS A 11 -3.86 11.20 2.09
N ILE A 12 -2.91 10.34 2.46
CA ILE A 12 -1.64 10.23 1.75
C ILE A 12 -1.87 9.87 0.29
N LEU A 13 -2.72 8.88 0.02
CA LEU A 13 -3.01 8.44 -1.34
C LEU A 13 -3.61 9.56 -2.19
N ILE A 14 -4.47 10.39 -1.61
CA ILE A 14 -5.04 11.54 -2.29
C ILE A 14 -3.97 12.59 -2.55
N ASP A 15 -3.15 12.89 -1.54
CA ASP A 15 -2.14 13.94 -1.62
C ASP A 15 -1.08 13.66 -2.70
N ILE A 16 -0.69 12.41 -2.88
CA ILE A 16 0.30 12.03 -3.90
C ILE A 16 -0.34 11.62 -5.23
N GLU A 17 -1.65 11.80 -5.33
CA GLU A 17 -2.42 11.47 -6.53
C GLU A 17 -2.36 9.98 -6.92
N SER A 18 -2.24 9.10 -5.93
CA SER A 18 -2.40 7.66 -6.14
C SER A 18 -3.85 7.31 -6.44
N ILE A 19 -4.77 8.11 -5.93
CA ILE A 19 -6.19 7.97 -6.24
C ILE A 19 -6.58 9.04 -7.23
N LYS A 20 -7.13 8.61 -8.35
CA LYS A 20 -7.59 9.52 -9.41
C LYS A 20 -9.09 9.39 -9.60
N PHE A 21 -9.73 10.52 -9.88
CA PHE A 21 -11.17 10.59 -10.11
C PHE A 21 -11.43 11.13 -11.51
N SER A 22 -12.35 10.50 -12.23
CA SER A 22 -12.81 11.01 -13.51
C SER A 22 -14.26 10.58 -13.74
N PHE A 23 -15.19 11.50 -13.47
CA PHE A 23 -16.61 11.22 -13.56
C PHE A 23 -17.12 11.38 -14.98
N LYS A 24 -16.52 12.28 -15.77
CA LYS A 24 -16.92 12.50 -17.16
C LYS A 24 -16.41 11.40 -18.08
N ASN A 25 -15.15 10.98 -17.89
CA ASN A 25 -14.50 9.96 -18.70
C ASN A 25 -13.98 8.88 -17.78
N PRO A 26 -14.84 7.94 -17.34
CA PRO A 26 -14.41 6.90 -16.39
C PRO A 26 -13.27 6.07 -16.92
N PHE A 27 -12.43 5.60 -16.00
CA PHE A 27 -11.31 4.73 -16.32
C PHE A 27 -11.82 3.34 -16.71
N ARG A 28 -11.19 2.74 -17.71
CA ARG A 28 -11.46 1.33 -18.05
C ARG A 28 -10.50 0.45 -17.26
N LEU A 29 -11.08 -0.42 -16.43
CA LEU A 29 -10.30 -1.36 -15.63
C LEU A 29 -9.91 -2.58 -16.46
N THR A 30 -8.95 -3.37 -15.94
CA THR A 30 -8.50 -4.60 -16.60
C THR A 30 -9.65 -5.57 -16.84
N SER A 31 -10.65 -5.58 -15.95
CA SER A 31 -11.85 -6.40 -16.11
C SER A 31 -12.76 -5.97 -17.26
N GLY A 32 -12.49 -4.81 -17.86
CA GLY A 32 -13.34 -4.21 -18.88
C GLY A 32 -14.40 -3.28 -18.33
N GLN A 33 -14.63 -3.29 -17.03
CA GLN A 33 -15.59 -2.39 -16.39
C GLN A 33 -15.05 -0.97 -16.33
N LYS A 34 -15.96 0.01 -16.35
CA LYS A 34 -15.60 1.41 -16.19
C LYS A 34 -15.79 1.87 -14.76
N SER A 35 -14.86 2.68 -14.27
CA SER A 35 -14.92 3.21 -12.91
C SER A 35 -14.55 4.67 -12.90
N PRO A 36 -15.26 5.52 -12.13
CA PRO A 36 -14.87 6.93 -11.98
C PRO A 36 -13.64 7.08 -11.07
N VAL A 37 -13.20 6.01 -10.43
CA VAL A 37 -12.07 6.02 -9.50
C VAL A 37 -11.02 5.01 -9.95
N TYR A 38 -9.76 5.43 -9.90
CA TYR A 38 -8.61 4.55 -10.17
C TYR A 38 -7.60 4.73 -9.05
N VAL A 39 -7.13 3.62 -8.47
CA VAL A 39 -6.14 3.63 -7.41
C VAL A 39 -4.87 2.96 -7.91
N ASP A 40 -3.74 3.67 -7.83
CA ASP A 40 -2.44 3.14 -8.24
C ASP A 40 -1.47 3.23 -7.07
N CYS A 41 -1.40 2.16 -6.29
CA CYS A 41 -0.54 2.09 -5.12
C CYS A 41 0.96 2.03 -5.48
N ARG A 42 1.30 1.77 -6.74
CA ARG A 42 2.69 1.77 -7.18
C ARG A 42 3.33 3.15 -7.08
N LYS A 43 2.52 4.20 -7.13
CA LYS A 43 3.03 5.59 -6.99
C LYS A 43 3.68 5.83 -5.65
N ILE A 44 3.23 5.14 -4.61
CA ILE A 44 3.77 5.29 -3.26
C ILE A 44 5.27 4.95 -3.23
N ILE A 45 5.69 4.01 -4.07
CA ILE A 45 7.08 3.52 -4.06
C ILE A 45 8.08 4.66 -4.29
N SER A 46 7.76 5.61 -5.15
CA SER A 46 8.66 6.73 -5.47
C SER A 46 8.53 7.92 -4.53
N HIS A 47 7.53 7.92 -3.65
CA HIS A 47 7.34 9.00 -2.68
C HIS A 47 7.92 8.58 -1.34
N THR A 48 9.21 8.81 -1.17
CA THR A 48 9.99 8.29 -0.03
C THR A 48 9.39 8.64 1.33
N LYS A 49 8.98 9.90 1.52
CA LYS A 49 8.41 10.34 2.79
C LYS A 49 7.10 9.62 3.09
N GLU A 50 6.18 9.62 2.14
CA GLU A 50 4.87 9.01 2.29
C GLU A 50 4.97 7.49 2.39
N ARG A 51 5.88 6.90 1.60
CA ARG A 51 6.16 5.47 1.70
C ARG A 51 6.60 5.10 3.11
N ASN A 52 7.54 5.87 3.68
CA ASN A 52 8.02 5.60 5.03
C ASN A 52 6.91 5.75 6.08
N GLN A 53 6.02 6.73 5.92
CA GLN A 53 4.88 6.88 6.82
C GLN A 53 3.97 5.67 6.78
N ILE A 54 3.65 5.21 5.58
CA ILE A 54 2.77 4.03 5.40
C ILE A 54 3.43 2.78 6.01
N LEU A 55 4.73 2.61 5.80
CA LEU A 55 5.44 1.48 6.37
C LEU A 55 5.49 1.56 7.90
N ASN A 56 5.63 2.77 8.45
CA ASN A 56 5.55 2.95 9.91
C ASN A 56 4.19 2.53 10.44
N TYR A 57 3.11 2.91 9.77
CA TYR A 57 1.76 2.53 10.16
C TYR A 57 1.58 1.01 10.09
N ALA A 58 2.13 0.37 9.05
CA ALA A 58 2.06 -1.08 8.91
C ALA A 58 2.75 -1.77 10.09
N GLU A 59 3.95 -1.31 10.47
CA GLU A 59 4.66 -1.87 11.62
C GLU A 59 3.87 -1.69 12.91
N GLN A 60 3.31 -0.50 13.13
CA GLN A 60 2.52 -0.21 14.31
C GLN A 60 1.28 -1.10 14.37
N TYR A 61 0.62 -1.29 13.24
CA TYR A 61 -0.54 -2.15 13.13
C TYR A 61 -0.21 -3.60 13.50
N LEU A 62 0.89 -4.11 12.97
CA LEU A 62 1.33 -5.47 13.25
C LEU A 62 1.62 -5.67 14.74
N LYS A 63 2.31 -4.71 15.36
CA LYS A 63 2.62 -4.77 16.80
C LYS A 63 1.38 -4.68 17.65
N LYS A 64 0.52 -3.72 17.37
CA LYS A 64 -0.69 -3.48 18.14
C LYS A 64 -1.61 -4.68 18.14
N ASN A 65 -1.75 -5.33 17.00
CA ASN A 65 -2.63 -6.49 16.85
C ASN A 65 -1.93 -7.81 17.13
N LYS A 66 -0.68 -7.75 17.60
CA LYS A 66 0.12 -8.93 17.96
C LYS A 66 0.15 -9.98 16.84
N ILE A 67 0.28 -9.50 15.60
CA ILE A 67 0.35 -10.37 14.44
C ILE A 67 1.76 -10.95 14.35
N SER A 68 1.86 -12.27 14.46
CA SER A 68 3.13 -12.99 14.40
C SER A 68 3.25 -13.75 13.10
N PHE A 69 4.42 -13.69 12.48
CA PHE A 69 4.68 -14.39 11.23
C PHE A 69 6.19 -14.61 11.07
N GLU A 70 6.56 -15.55 10.23
CA GLU A 70 7.96 -15.87 9.99
C GLU A 70 8.47 -15.36 8.66
N ILE A 71 7.60 -15.21 7.66
CA ILE A 71 7.95 -14.85 6.30
C ILE A 71 6.94 -13.82 5.79
N LEU A 72 7.44 -12.87 4.99
CA LEU A 72 6.59 -11.95 4.24
C LEU A 72 6.49 -12.42 2.80
N ALA A 73 5.29 -12.40 2.24
CA ALA A 73 5.06 -12.79 0.86
C ALA A 73 4.43 -11.62 0.09
N GLY A 74 5.04 -11.24 -1.01
CA GLY A 74 4.52 -10.20 -1.89
C GLY A 74 3.89 -10.78 -3.12
N GLY A 75 2.70 -10.31 -3.47
CA GLY A 75 2.02 -10.73 -4.70
C GLY A 75 2.56 -10.00 -5.91
N GLU A 76 2.79 -10.74 -7.00
CA GLU A 76 3.26 -10.15 -8.25
C GLU A 76 2.20 -9.20 -8.80
N THR A 77 2.55 -8.01 -9.26
CA THR A 77 3.90 -7.42 -9.28
C THR A 77 4.01 -6.35 -8.20
N ALA A 78 2.94 -5.65 -7.95
CA ALA A 78 2.93 -4.45 -7.11
C ALA A 78 3.16 -4.74 -5.64
N GLY A 79 2.88 -5.96 -5.18
CA GLY A 79 3.09 -6.34 -3.79
C GLY A 79 4.54 -6.64 -3.45
N ILE A 80 5.38 -6.92 -4.46
CA ILE A 80 6.77 -7.29 -4.22
C ILE A 80 7.55 -6.17 -3.52
N PRO A 81 7.51 -4.92 -3.98
CA PRO A 81 8.24 -3.85 -3.29
C PRO A 81 7.81 -3.66 -1.84
N TYR A 82 6.52 -3.73 -1.56
CA TYR A 82 6.03 -3.54 -0.19
C TYR A 82 6.50 -4.64 0.75
N ALA A 83 6.46 -5.89 0.28
CA ALA A 83 6.99 -6.99 1.07
C ALA A 83 8.48 -6.82 1.31
N SER A 84 9.22 -6.36 0.29
CA SER A 84 10.66 -6.13 0.42
C SER A 84 10.98 -5.06 1.45
N PHE A 85 10.28 -3.93 1.40
CA PHE A 85 10.49 -2.84 2.36
C PHE A 85 10.19 -3.29 3.79
N LEU A 86 9.08 -4.00 3.98
CA LEU A 86 8.71 -4.47 5.32
C LEU A 86 9.67 -5.56 5.81
N ALA A 87 10.07 -6.47 4.94
CA ALA A 87 11.02 -7.52 5.30
C ALA A 87 12.34 -6.91 5.79
N GLU A 88 12.83 -5.89 5.09
CA GLU A 88 14.06 -5.21 5.49
C GLU A 88 13.90 -4.52 6.84
N ARG A 89 12.78 -3.84 7.07
CA ARG A 89 12.53 -3.18 8.36
C ARG A 89 12.41 -4.14 9.52
N LEU A 90 11.75 -5.27 9.28
CA LEU A 90 11.46 -6.26 10.32
C LEU A 90 12.53 -7.32 10.43
N GLN A 91 13.52 -7.30 9.53
CA GLN A 91 14.61 -8.29 9.45
C GLN A 91 14.04 -9.70 9.36
N LYS A 92 13.15 -9.90 8.40
CA LYS A 92 12.51 -11.19 8.16
C LYS A 92 12.71 -11.66 6.73
N PRO A 93 12.70 -12.97 6.49
CA PRO A 93 12.75 -13.51 5.14
C PRO A 93 11.55 -13.06 4.31
N MET A 94 11.75 -13.00 3.01
CA MET A 94 10.71 -12.57 2.09
C MET A 94 10.69 -13.49 0.88
N ILE A 95 9.49 -13.79 0.40
CA ILE A 95 9.27 -14.49 -0.87
C ILE A 95 8.27 -13.68 -1.68
N TYR A 96 8.09 -14.03 -2.94
CA TYR A 96 7.01 -13.45 -3.72
C TYR A 96 6.25 -14.54 -4.44
N ILE A 97 4.99 -14.24 -4.75
CA ILE A 97 4.06 -15.18 -5.36
C ILE A 97 3.75 -14.68 -6.77
N ARG A 98 3.91 -15.56 -7.73
CA ARG A 98 3.55 -15.27 -9.12
C ARG A 98 2.09 -15.60 -9.39
#